data_3d922e3fb5faa5ff59f92bbd855c5b90
#
_entry.id   3d922e3fb5faa5ff59f92bbd855c5b90
#
_cell.length_a   1.000
_cell.length_b   1.000
_cell.length_c   1.000
_cell.angle_alpha   90.00
_cell.angle_beta   90.00
_cell.angle_gamma   90.00
#
_symmetry.space_group_name_H-M   'P 1'
#
loop_
_entity.id
_entity.type
_entity.pdbx_description
1 polymer ?
#
loop_
_entity_poly.entity_id
_entity_poly.type
_entity_poly.pdbx_seq_one_letter_code
_entity_poly.pdbx_strand_id
1 'polypeptide(L)'
;MREQGRVDWKYSGPPNLAVGTGATAPEQLIVYGVSLTAASIFIPLWLQHYQGWDWWTYLVCAILAFDIAGGVVANATNSCKRFYQTPARPDDPALERVLKSGINFDLLHLHPVVLSLLVPGAKLVHGLLWYTGLILGVLIVRWVPLYLRRPVAFSIIAVAIVVNLYVFPLGPGLEWVMPLMFLKIVYGHTVQEEPYRPNAT
;
A
#
# COMPACT_ATOMS: atom_id res chain seq x y z
N MET A 1 14.50 32.08 -3.73
CA MET A 1 13.16 31.70 -4.25
C MET A 1 13.06 30.18 -4.10
N ARG A 2 11.99 29.63 -3.50
CA ARG A 2 11.78 28.18 -3.51
C ARG A 2 11.39 27.79 -4.93
N GLU A 3 12.15 26.89 -5.55
CA GLU A 3 11.75 26.29 -6.83
C GLU A 3 10.39 25.63 -6.66
N GLN A 4 9.41 26.10 -7.41
CA GLN A 4 8.09 25.47 -7.46
C GLN A 4 8.20 24.28 -8.41
N GLY A 5 7.99 23.06 -7.90
CA GLY A 5 7.94 21.87 -8.73
C GLY A 5 6.82 21.96 -9.79
N ARG A 6 7.08 21.45 -10.99
CA ARG A 6 6.08 21.37 -12.05
C ARG A 6 5.10 20.22 -11.78
N VAL A 7 3.81 20.49 -11.79
CA VAL A 7 2.76 19.45 -11.76
C VAL A 7 2.77 18.68 -13.08
N ASP A 8 2.79 17.36 -13.02
CA ASP A 8 2.89 16.50 -14.18
C ASP A 8 2.13 15.18 -14.03
N TRP A 9 1.01 15.06 -14.74
CA TRP A 9 0.21 13.83 -14.84
C TRP A 9 0.62 12.91 -16.00
N LYS A 10 1.58 13.33 -16.84
CA LYS A 10 2.06 12.53 -17.98
C LYS A 10 3.10 11.51 -17.50
N TYR A 11 3.04 10.32 -18.04
CA TYR A 11 4.05 9.29 -17.84
C TYR A 11 4.40 8.64 -19.17
N SER A 12 5.63 8.12 -19.28
CA SER A 12 6.14 7.44 -20.45
C SER A 12 7.13 6.35 -20.02
N GLY A 13 7.35 5.38 -20.88
CA GLY A 13 8.26 4.27 -20.63
C GLY A 13 7.54 2.93 -20.50
N PRO A 14 8.29 1.83 -20.26
CA PRO A 14 7.73 0.50 -20.08
C PRO A 14 6.85 0.44 -18.82
N PRO A 15 5.83 -0.44 -18.82
CA PRO A 15 4.98 -0.65 -17.68
C PRO A 15 5.75 -0.99 -16.40
N ASN A 16 5.41 -0.32 -15.30
CA ASN A 16 5.96 -0.65 -13.98
C ASN A 16 4.87 -0.50 -12.92
N LEU A 17 4.29 -1.63 -12.53
CA LEU A 17 3.20 -1.70 -11.55
C LEU A 17 3.67 -1.46 -10.10
N ALA A 18 4.97 -1.69 -9.82
CA ALA A 18 5.50 -1.60 -8.46
C ALA A 18 5.83 -0.17 -8.03
N VAL A 19 6.48 0.60 -8.92
CA VAL A 19 6.96 1.95 -8.60
C VAL A 19 6.38 3.04 -9.51
N GLY A 20 5.45 2.68 -10.37
CA GLY A 20 4.90 3.58 -11.39
C GLY A 20 5.84 3.76 -12.59
N THR A 21 5.25 3.80 -13.79
CA THR A 21 5.99 3.99 -15.03
C THR A 21 6.71 5.34 -15.02
N GLY A 22 7.99 5.34 -15.42
CA GLY A 22 8.84 6.53 -15.43
C GLY A 22 9.32 6.96 -14.05
N ALA A 23 9.37 6.04 -13.08
CA ALA A 23 9.98 6.29 -11.78
C ALA A 23 11.46 6.65 -11.90
N THR A 24 11.89 7.68 -11.18
CA THR A 24 13.28 8.09 -11.09
C THR A 24 14.11 7.11 -10.25
N ALA A 25 15.43 7.11 -10.42
CA ALA A 25 16.31 6.27 -9.60
C ALA A 25 16.17 6.54 -8.09
N PRO A 26 16.07 7.79 -7.60
CA PRO A 26 15.77 8.06 -6.19
C PRO A 26 14.42 7.49 -5.73
N GLU A 27 13.34 7.60 -6.51
CA GLU A 27 12.05 7.01 -6.16
C GLU A 27 12.16 5.48 -6.02
N GLN A 28 12.83 4.82 -6.97
CA GLN A 28 13.07 3.37 -6.91
C GLN A 28 13.91 2.98 -5.70
N LEU A 29 15.00 3.71 -5.42
CA LEU A 29 15.88 3.45 -4.29
C LEU A 29 15.12 3.53 -2.95
N ILE A 30 14.28 4.54 -2.76
CA ILE A 30 13.50 4.69 -1.54
C ILE A 30 12.47 3.55 -1.41
N VAL A 31 11.73 3.24 -2.47
CA VAL A 31 10.72 2.17 -2.45
C VAL A 31 11.36 0.82 -2.13
N TYR A 32 12.36 0.40 -2.92
CA TYR A 32 13.00 -0.91 -2.71
C TYR A 32 13.84 -0.96 -1.43
N GLY A 33 14.45 0.16 -1.03
CA GLY A 33 15.17 0.26 0.24
C GLY A 33 14.25 0.00 1.43
N VAL A 34 13.08 0.63 1.48
CA VAL A 34 12.08 0.38 2.54
C VAL A 34 11.52 -1.03 2.45
N SER A 35 11.20 -1.53 1.23
CA SER A 35 10.74 -2.90 1.03
C SER A 35 11.70 -3.93 1.60
N LEU A 36 12.98 -3.83 1.23
CA LEU A 36 14.04 -4.74 1.70
C LEU A 36 14.27 -4.63 3.19
N THR A 37 14.28 -3.40 3.72
CA THR A 37 14.45 -3.18 5.17
C THR A 37 13.30 -3.83 5.95
N ALA A 38 12.06 -3.62 5.54
CA ALA A 38 10.90 -4.22 6.20
C ALA A 38 10.94 -5.75 6.14
N ALA A 39 11.26 -6.33 5.00
CA ALA A 39 11.38 -7.78 4.84
C ALA A 39 12.53 -8.36 5.69
N SER A 40 13.67 -7.67 5.76
CA SER A 40 14.85 -8.14 6.48
C SER A 40 14.65 -8.24 7.99
N ILE A 41 13.66 -7.52 8.56
CA ILE A 41 13.30 -7.63 9.99
C ILE A 41 12.88 -9.05 10.36
N PHE A 42 12.29 -9.81 9.42
CA PHE A 42 11.86 -11.18 9.68
C PHE A 42 13.02 -12.19 9.80
N ILE A 43 14.24 -11.84 9.40
CA ILE A 43 15.43 -12.70 9.61
C ILE A 43 15.76 -12.82 11.11
N PRO A 44 16.01 -11.72 11.85
CA PRO A 44 16.26 -11.81 13.28
C PRO A 44 15.04 -12.35 14.06
N LEU A 45 13.81 -12.06 13.64
CA LEU A 45 12.61 -12.61 14.27
C LEU A 45 12.56 -14.14 14.13
N TRP A 46 12.91 -14.69 12.99
CA TRP A 46 13.05 -16.13 12.77
C TRP A 46 14.16 -16.73 13.63
N LEU A 47 15.35 -16.12 13.65
CA LEU A 47 16.47 -16.60 14.46
C LEU A 47 16.18 -16.60 15.98
N GLN A 48 15.32 -15.70 16.45
CA GLN A 48 14.87 -15.59 17.84
C GLN A 48 13.62 -16.45 18.14
N HIS A 49 13.11 -17.20 17.17
CA HIS A 49 11.85 -17.95 17.28
C HIS A 49 10.67 -17.10 17.80
N TYR A 50 10.62 -15.82 17.40
CA TYR A 50 9.54 -14.91 17.79
C TYR A 50 8.18 -15.52 17.43
N GLN A 51 7.23 -15.56 18.37
CA GLN A 51 5.92 -16.22 18.24
C GLN A 51 5.98 -17.77 18.05
N GLY A 52 7.12 -18.39 17.98
CA GLY A 52 7.24 -19.84 17.76
C GLY A 52 6.69 -20.34 16.42
N TRP A 53 6.67 -19.46 15.41
CA TRP A 53 6.18 -19.82 14.06
C TRP A 53 7.15 -20.75 13.33
N ASP A 54 6.64 -21.52 12.37
CA ASP A 54 7.45 -22.26 11.42
C ASP A 54 8.17 -21.29 10.45
N TRP A 55 9.31 -21.70 9.91
CA TRP A 55 10.14 -20.89 9.02
C TRP A 55 9.39 -20.28 7.83
N TRP A 56 8.43 -21.02 7.26
CA TRP A 56 7.65 -20.57 6.12
C TRP A 56 6.69 -19.41 6.49
N THR A 57 6.21 -19.35 7.74
CA THR A 57 5.39 -18.23 8.23
C THR A 57 6.18 -16.93 8.24
N TYR A 58 7.45 -16.96 8.70
CA TYR A 58 8.33 -15.80 8.63
C TYR A 58 8.61 -15.40 7.19
N LEU A 59 8.79 -16.37 6.28
CA LEU A 59 8.97 -16.09 4.85
C LEU A 59 7.75 -15.40 4.24
N VAL A 60 6.54 -15.88 4.53
CA VAL A 60 5.29 -15.25 4.07
C VAL A 60 5.19 -13.83 4.63
N CYS A 61 5.44 -13.64 5.93
CA CYS A 61 5.41 -12.31 6.54
C CYS A 61 6.49 -11.37 5.93
N ALA A 62 7.68 -11.88 5.63
CA ALA A 62 8.73 -11.10 4.97
C ALA A 62 8.33 -10.65 3.56
N ILE A 63 7.75 -11.55 2.75
CA ILE A 63 7.25 -11.23 1.40
C ILE A 63 6.15 -10.18 1.49
N LEU A 64 5.21 -10.33 2.43
CA LEU A 64 4.11 -9.37 2.58
C LEU A 64 4.59 -8.04 3.19
N ALA A 65 5.59 -8.05 4.08
CA ALA A 65 6.21 -6.83 4.58
C ALA A 65 6.92 -6.05 3.46
N PHE A 66 7.62 -6.77 2.57
CA PHE A 66 8.21 -6.18 1.36
C PHE A 66 7.15 -5.46 0.52
N ASP A 67 6.04 -6.14 0.21
CA ASP A 67 4.97 -5.56 -0.60
C ASP A 67 4.21 -4.44 0.13
N ILE A 68 3.84 -4.65 1.40
CA ILE A 68 3.00 -3.68 2.12
C ILE A 68 3.79 -2.42 2.43
N ALA A 69 4.97 -2.53 3.05
CA ALA A 69 5.77 -1.36 3.42
C ALA A 69 6.32 -0.63 2.18
N GLY A 70 6.82 -1.38 1.20
CA GLY A 70 7.22 -0.80 -0.09
C GLY A 70 6.07 -0.13 -0.81
N GLY A 71 4.89 -0.75 -0.80
CA GLY A 71 3.69 -0.21 -1.41
C GLY A 71 3.16 1.07 -0.74
N VAL A 72 3.35 1.25 0.58
CA VAL A 72 3.07 2.53 1.26
C VAL A 72 3.90 3.64 0.63
N VAL A 73 5.20 3.39 0.46
CA VAL A 73 6.13 4.38 -0.11
C VAL A 73 5.89 4.55 -1.61
N ALA A 74 5.71 3.45 -2.35
CA ALA A 74 5.44 3.49 -3.79
C ALA A 74 4.21 4.35 -4.10
N ASN A 75 3.10 4.14 -3.41
CA ASN A 75 1.88 4.93 -3.59
C ASN A 75 2.01 6.40 -3.15
N ALA A 76 3.06 6.76 -2.43
CA ALA A 76 3.40 8.14 -2.10
C ALA A 76 4.31 8.79 -3.15
N THR A 77 4.92 8.04 -4.06
CA THR A 77 5.78 8.59 -5.11
C THR A 77 4.97 9.28 -6.21
N ASN A 78 5.58 10.28 -6.84
CA ASN A 78 4.98 10.97 -7.97
C ASN A 78 4.78 10.07 -9.18
N SER A 79 5.67 9.09 -9.39
CA SER A 79 5.56 8.11 -10.48
C SER A 79 4.32 7.22 -10.34
N CYS A 80 4.05 6.68 -9.15
CA CYS A 80 2.83 5.91 -8.90
C CYS A 80 1.57 6.77 -8.99
N LYS A 81 1.59 7.99 -8.46
CA LYS A 81 0.45 8.93 -8.58
C LYS A 81 0.13 9.18 -10.05
N ARG A 82 1.11 9.50 -10.89
CA ARG A 82 0.90 9.67 -12.34
C ARG A 82 0.34 8.41 -12.98
N PHE A 83 0.92 7.26 -12.67
CA PHE A 83 0.54 6.00 -13.28
C PHE A 83 -0.89 5.59 -12.92
N TYR A 84 -1.23 5.51 -11.64
CA TYR A 84 -2.52 5.00 -11.19
C TYR A 84 -3.67 6.01 -11.23
N GLN A 85 -3.38 7.32 -11.17
CA GLN A 85 -4.41 8.38 -11.15
C GLN A 85 -4.76 8.92 -12.55
N THR A 86 -4.04 8.49 -13.60
CA THR A 86 -4.40 8.82 -14.99
C THR A 86 -5.19 7.67 -15.62
N PRO A 87 -6.13 8.00 -16.53
CA PRO A 87 -6.88 6.98 -17.29
C PRO A 87 -5.94 6.01 -18.02
N ALA A 88 -6.36 4.77 -18.13
CA ALA A 88 -5.65 3.78 -18.95
C ALA A 88 -5.62 4.22 -20.43
N ARG A 89 -4.47 4.01 -21.08
CA ARG A 89 -4.32 4.30 -22.50
C ARG A 89 -4.81 3.12 -23.35
N PRO A 90 -5.22 3.32 -24.60
CA PRO A 90 -5.67 2.24 -25.47
C PRO A 90 -4.60 1.17 -25.73
N ASP A 91 -3.33 1.57 -25.73
CA ASP A 91 -2.15 0.73 -25.94
C ASP A 91 -1.57 0.12 -24.66
N ASP A 92 -2.12 0.46 -23.49
CA ASP A 92 -1.69 -0.15 -22.22
C ASP A 92 -2.01 -1.67 -22.21
N PRO A 93 -1.13 -2.53 -21.66
CA PRO A 93 -1.40 -3.94 -21.46
C PRO A 93 -2.74 -4.20 -20.73
N ALA A 94 -3.38 -5.33 -21.04
CA ALA A 94 -4.69 -5.67 -20.47
C ALA A 94 -4.69 -5.64 -18.93
N LEU A 95 -3.62 -6.13 -18.29
CA LEU A 95 -3.46 -6.11 -16.84
C LEU A 95 -3.46 -4.67 -16.29
N GLU A 96 -2.72 -3.75 -16.92
CA GLU A 96 -2.71 -2.35 -16.50
C GLU A 96 -4.08 -1.70 -16.60
N ARG A 97 -4.78 -1.93 -17.70
CA ARG A 97 -6.14 -1.42 -17.90
C ARG A 97 -7.10 -1.90 -16.82
N VAL A 98 -7.00 -3.17 -16.43
CA VAL A 98 -7.81 -3.75 -15.34
C VAL A 98 -7.44 -3.12 -14.00
N LEU A 99 -6.15 -3.01 -13.67
CA LEU A 99 -5.69 -2.47 -12.40
C LEU A 99 -5.99 -0.97 -12.24
N LYS A 100 -5.93 -0.21 -13.32
CA LYS A 100 -6.27 1.23 -13.33
C LYS A 100 -7.79 1.48 -13.37
N SER A 101 -8.60 0.44 -13.55
CA SER A 101 -10.05 0.58 -13.66
C SER A 101 -10.76 0.50 -12.31
N GLY A 102 -11.37 1.61 -11.92
CA GLY A 102 -12.26 1.68 -10.76
C GLY A 102 -11.58 1.24 -9.45
N ILE A 103 -12.13 0.22 -8.79
CA ILE A 103 -11.69 -0.31 -7.49
C ILE A 103 -10.86 -1.61 -7.62
N ASN A 104 -10.55 -2.04 -8.84
CA ASN A 104 -9.96 -3.37 -9.06
C ASN A 104 -8.62 -3.55 -8.33
N PHE A 105 -7.76 -2.53 -8.35
CA PHE A 105 -6.50 -2.58 -7.61
C PHE A 105 -6.73 -2.76 -6.11
N ASP A 106 -7.69 -2.05 -5.53
CA ASP A 106 -7.99 -2.12 -4.11
C ASP A 106 -8.50 -3.50 -3.70
N LEU A 107 -9.36 -4.13 -4.54
CA LEU A 107 -9.94 -5.46 -4.30
C LEU A 107 -8.90 -6.58 -4.33
N LEU A 108 -7.76 -6.42 -5.01
CA LEU A 108 -6.70 -7.42 -5.02
C LEU A 108 -5.90 -7.47 -3.71
N HIS A 109 -6.08 -6.52 -2.80
CA HIS A 109 -5.33 -6.45 -1.55
C HIS A 109 -5.92 -7.37 -0.45
N LEU A 110 -5.98 -8.68 -0.75
CA LEU A 110 -6.49 -9.74 0.13
C LEU A 110 -5.55 -10.10 1.29
N HIS A 111 -4.49 -9.33 1.52
CA HIS A 111 -3.46 -9.60 2.54
C HIS A 111 -4.00 -9.94 3.93
N PRO A 112 -5.02 -9.22 4.49
CA PRO A 112 -5.56 -9.58 5.80
C PRO A 112 -6.18 -10.98 5.82
N VAL A 113 -6.86 -11.36 4.73
CA VAL A 113 -7.48 -12.69 4.60
C VAL A 113 -6.39 -13.76 4.46
N VAL A 114 -5.40 -13.53 3.60
CA VAL A 114 -4.28 -14.48 3.39
C VAL A 114 -3.52 -14.70 4.69
N LEU A 115 -3.14 -13.64 5.40
CA LEU A 115 -2.43 -13.76 6.68
C LEU A 115 -3.27 -14.47 7.74
N SER A 116 -4.58 -14.20 7.80
CA SER A 116 -5.45 -14.87 8.76
C SER A 116 -5.66 -16.37 8.50
N LEU A 117 -5.35 -16.83 7.28
CA LEU A 117 -5.35 -18.26 6.93
C LEU A 117 -4.00 -18.93 7.18
N LEU A 118 -2.89 -18.20 7.02
CA LEU A 118 -1.55 -18.77 7.00
C LEU A 118 -0.78 -18.61 8.31
N VAL A 119 -1.12 -17.59 9.12
CA VAL A 119 -0.35 -17.30 10.35
C VAL A 119 -1.01 -17.94 11.57
N PRO A 120 -0.27 -18.75 12.34
CA PRO A 120 -0.79 -19.37 13.55
C PRO A 120 -1.32 -18.34 14.55
N GLY A 121 -2.49 -18.62 15.13
CA GLY A 121 -3.15 -17.72 16.10
C GLY A 121 -3.98 -16.59 15.47
N ALA A 122 -3.86 -16.33 14.19
CA ALA A 122 -4.78 -15.43 13.47
C ALA A 122 -6.13 -16.14 13.20
N LYS A 123 -7.22 -15.34 13.10
CA LYS A 123 -8.56 -15.88 12.86
C LYS A 123 -9.11 -15.36 11.54
N LEU A 124 -9.61 -16.27 10.69
CA LEU A 124 -10.17 -15.91 9.39
C LEU A 124 -11.24 -14.81 9.48
N VAL A 125 -12.10 -14.85 10.50
CA VAL A 125 -13.12 -13.83 10.71
C VAL A 125 -12.52 -12.43 10.89
N HIS A 126 -11.36 -12.33 11.55
CA HIS A 126 -10.63 -11.06 11.70
C HIS A 126 -10.10 -10.58 10.33
N GLY A 127 -9.50 -11.48 9.56
CA GLY A 127 -9.03 -11.17 8.21
C GLY A 127 -10.15 -10.65 7.29
N LEU A 128 -11.31 -11.31 7.32
CA LEU A 128 -12.48 -10.91 6.52
C LEU A 128 -13.04 -9.56 6.96
N LEU A 129 -13.16 -9.32 8.27
CA LEU A 129 -13.64 -8.05 8.80
C LEU A 129 -12.68 -6.89 8.47
N TRP A 130 -11.37 -7.11 8.60
CA TRP A 130 -10.37 -6.12 8.24
C TRP A 130 -10.32 -5.84 6.74
N TYR A 131 -10.45 -6.88 5.91
CA TYR A 131 -10.56 -6.69 4.46
C TYR A 131 -11.82 -5.88 4.10
N THR A 132 -12.95 -6.21 4.70
CA THR A 132 -14.21 -5.45 4.51
C THR A 132 -14.04 -3.99 4.96
N GLY A 133 -13.44 -3.77 6.13
CA GLY A 133 -13.14 -2.43 6.64
C GLY A 133 -12.21 -1.62 5.73
N LEU A 134 -11.20 -2.26 5.15
CA LEU A 134 -10.30 -1.66 4.17
C LEU A 134 -11.06 -1.16 2.94
N ILE A 135 -11.90 -2.03 2.35
CA ILE A 135 -12.69 -1.69 1.16
C ILE A 135 -13.73 -0.61 1.48
N LEU A 136 -14.40 -0.68 2.63
CA LEU A 136 -15.30 0.39 3.07
C LEU A 136 -14.57 1.72 3.23
N GLY A 137 -13.36 1.71 3.79
CA GLY A 137 -12.52 2.91 3.89
C GLY A 137 -12.22 3.53 2.52
N VAL A 138 -11.86 2.70 1.53
CA VAL A 138 -11.67 3.13 0.13
C VAL A 138 -12.93 3.76 -0.43
N LEU A 139 -14.09 3.12 -0.27
CA LEU A 139 -15.36 3.62 -0.79
C LEU A 139 -15.75 4.96 -0.15
N ILE A 140 -15.56 5.11 1.16
CA ILE A 140 -15.83 6.37 1.87
C ILE A 140 -14.94 7.49 1.32
N VAL A 141 -13.62 7.26 1.19
CA VAL A 141 -12.68 8.26 0.66
C VAL A 141 -13.01 8.64 -0.78
N ARG A 142 -13.45 7.69 -1.61
CA ARG A 142 -13.85 7.98 -2.99
C ARG A 142 -15.15 8.79 -3.08
N TRP A 143 -16.06 8.57 -2.13
CA TRP A 143 -17.37 9.24 -2.10
C TRP A 143 -17.31 10.70 -1.65
N VAL A 144 -16.38 11.07 -0.75
CA VAL A 144 -16.28 12.45 -0.28
C VAL A 144 -15.66 13.38 -1.34
N PRO A 145 -15.96 14.69 -1.30
CA PRO A 145 -15.34 15.69 -2.17
C PRO A 145 -13.81 15.66 -2.10
N LEU A 146 -13.14 16.02 -3.19
CA LEU A 146 -11.69 15.90 -3.36
C LEU A 146 -10.89 16.52 -2.20
N TYR A 147 -11.28 17.73 -1.75
CA TYR A 147 -10.59 18.46 -0.67
C TYR A 147 -10.71 17.76 0.71
N LEU A 148 -11.68 16.87 0.90
CA LEU A 148 -11.89 16.09 2.12
C LEU A 148 -11.23 14.71 2.07
N ARG A 149 -10.81 14.20 0.93
CA ARG A 149 -10.29 12.84 0.80
C ARG A 149 -9.09 12.60 1.72
N ARG A 150 -8.15 13.53 1.76
CA ARG A 150 -6.96 13.43 2.62
C ARG A 150 -7.31 13.39 4.12
N PRO A 151 -8.03 14.38 4.70
CA PRO A 151 -8.38 14.32 6.12
C PRO A 151 -9.27 13.13 6.47
N VAL A 152 -10.20 12.72 5.61
CA VAL A 152 -11.05 11.53 5.84
C VAL A 152 -10.22 10.25 5.82
N ALA A 153 -9.28 10.10 4.87
CA ALA A 153 -8.38 8.96 4.84
C ALA A 153 -7.56 8.85 6.14
N PHE A 154 -6.95 9.96 6.60
CA PHE A 154 -6.21 9.96 7.86
C PHE A 154 -7.09 9.70 9.08
N SER A 155 -8.33 10.16 9.10
CA SER A 155 -9.28 9.85 10.18
C SER A 155 -9.58 8.36 10.25
N ILE A 156 -9.83 7.72 9.10
CA ILE A 156 -10.07 6.27 9.00
C ILE A 156 -8.82 5.51 9.47
N ILE A 157 -7.63 5.91 9.03
CA ILE A 157 -6.36 5.27 9.41
C ILE A 157 -6.13 5.38 10.92
N ALA A 158 -6.32 6.56 11.51
CA ALA A 158 -6.14 6.77 12.95
C ALA A 158 -7.06 5.86 13.78
N VAL A 159 -8.34 5.78 13.39
CA VAL A 159 -9.29 4.85 14.03
C VAL A 159 -8.88 3.40 13.82
N ALA A 160 -8.51 3.01 12.60
CA ALA A 160 -8.07 1.64 12.30
C ALA A 160 -6.86 1.22 13.12
N ILE A 161 -5.88 2.11 13.34
CA ILE A 161 -4.71 1.84 14.20
C ILE A 161 -5.15 1.52 15.62
N VAL A 162 -5.99 2.37 16.23
CA VAL A 162 -6.45 2.18 17.61
C VAL A 162 -7.26 0.88 17.73
N VAL A 163 -8.17 0.63 16.79
CA VAL A 163 -8.99 -0.59 16.76
C VAL A 163 -8.11 -1.84 16.61
N ASN A 164 -7.12 -1.80 15.73
CA ASN A 164 -6.21 -2.95 15.53
C ASN A 164 -5.35 -3.25 16.75
N LEU A 165 -4.89 -2.21 17.48
CA LEU A 165 -4.00 -2.41 18.62
C LEU A 165 -4.75 -2.84 19.91
N TYR A 166 -5.95 -2.34 20.12
CA TYR A 166 -6.60 -2.46 21.42
C TYR A 166 -7.94 -3.21 21.41
N VAL A 167 -8.61 -3.28 20.28
CA VAL A 167 -9.98 -3.83 20.21
C VAL A 167 -10.03 -5.11 19.39
N PHE A 168 -9.43 -5.10 18.20
CA PHE A 168 -9.62 -6.15 17.22
C PHE A 168 -8.34 -6.42 16.41
N PRO A 169 -7.28 -6.99 17.03
CA PRO A 169 -6.04 -7.30 16.33
C PRO A 169 -6.26 -8.35 15.25
N LEU A 170 -5.52 -8.24 14.15
CA LEU A 170 -5.54 -9.25 13.07
C LEU A 170 -5.06 -10.62 13.58
N GLY A 171 -4.00 -10.63 14.37
CA GLY A 171 -3.43 -11.80 15.02
C GLY A 171 -2.11 -11.47 15.70
N PRO A 172 -1.59 -12.37 16.56
CA PRO A 172 -0.31 -12.16 17.26
C PRO A 172 0.84 -11.97 16.25
N GLY A 173 1.66 -10.95 16.45
CA GLY A 173 2.79 -10.61 15.55
C GLY A 173 2.38 -9.95 14.23
N LEU A 174 1.08 -9.67 14.02
CA LEU A 174 0.53 -9.04 12.81
C LEU A 174 0.03 -7.62 13.06
N GLU A 175 0.37 -7.01 14.18
CA GLU A 175 -0.10 -5.68 14.59
C GLU A 175 0.29 -4.57 13.61
N TRP A 176 1.38 -4.78 12.87
CA TRP A 176 1.89 -3.86 11.84
C TRP A 176 1.09 -3.87 10.53
N VAL A 177 0.36 -4.97 10.25
CA VAL A 177 -0.26 -5.21 8.94
C VAL A 177 -1.35 -4.17 8.64
N MET A 178 -2.33 -4.05 9.52
CA MET A 178 -3.48 -3.19 9.23
C MET A 178 -3.14 -1.71 9.18
N PRO A 179 -2.32 -1.14 10.09
CA PRO A 179 -1.82 0.22 9.95
C PRO A 179 -1.19 0.50 8.59
N LEU A 180 -0.28 -0.37 8.14
CA LEU A 180 0.39 -0.18 6.86
C LEU A 180 -0.54 -0.43 5.66
N MET A 181 -1.47 -1.39 5.74
CA MET A 181 -2.45 -1.63 4.69
C MET A 181 -3.38 -0.44 4.48
N PHE A 182 -3.86 0.18 5.56
CA PHE A 182 -4.68 1.39 5.46
C PHE A 182 -3.88 2.58 4.90
N LEU A 183 -2.63 2.75 5.32
CA LEU A 183 -1.73 3.74 4.73
C LEU A 183 -1.49 3.49 3.23
N LYS A 184 -1.22 2.23 2.85
CA LYS A 184 -0.95 1.84 1.45
C LYS A 184 -2.16 2.11 0.56
N ILE A 185 -3.36 1.69 0.98
CA ILE A 185 -4.53 1.63 0.12
C ILE A 185 -5.47 2.82 0.36
N VAL A 186 -5.94 3.04 1.59
CA VAL A 186 -6.96 4.07 1.87
C VAL A 186 -6.40 5.48 1.65
N TYR A 187 -5.12 5.71 1.99
CA TYR A 187 -4.47 6.99 1.72
C TYR A 187 -3.64 6.94 0.43
N GLY A 188 -2.60 6.11 0.41
CA GLY A 188 -1.58 6.14 -0.63
C GLY A 188 -2.15 5.92 -2.04
N HIS A 189 -3.00 4.92 -2.24
CA HIS A 189 -3.60 4.63 -3.54
C HIS A 189 -4.87 5.46 -3.82
N THR A 190 -5.78 5.58 -2.84
CA THR A 190 -7.12 6.13 -3.07
C THR A 190 -7.14 7.65 -3.09
N VAL A 191 -6.28 8.34 -2.31
CA VAL A 191 -6.24 9.80 -2.28
C VAL A 191 -5.53 10.32 -3.52
N GLN A 192 -6.27 11.04 -4.34
CA GLN A 192 -5.71 11.72 -5.50
C GLN A 192 -4.91 12.94 -5.05
N GLU A 193 -3.63 12.95 -5.37
CA GLU A 193 -2.70 14.05 -5.11
C GLU A 193 -2.01 14.45 -6.39
N GLU A 194 -1.65 15.73 -6.50
CA GLU A 194 -0.93 16.24 -7.66
C GLU A 194 0.52 15.76 -7.65
N PRO A 195 0.99 15.02 -8.67
CA PRO A 195 2.39 14.63 -8.78
C PRO A 195 3.24 15.81 -9.24
N TYR A 196 4.39 15.98 -8.61
CA TYR A 196 5.33 17.05 -8.93
C TYR A 196 6.60 16.48 -9.55
N ARG A 197 7.24 17.25 -10.44
CA ARG A 197 8.59 17.00 -10.91
C ARG A 197 9.49 18.18 -10.56
N PRO A 198 10.77 17.96 -10.25
CA PRO A 198 11.74 19.04 -10.18
C PRO A 198 11.79 19.73 -11.55
N ASN A 199 12.01 21.04 -11.54
CA ASN A 199 12.26 21.76 -12.78
C ASN A 199 13.53 21.18 -13.42
N ALA A 200 13.50 20.97 -14.75
CA ALA A 200 14.71 20.61 -15.49
C ALA A 200 15.70 21.78 -15.35
N THR A 201 16.84 21.50 -14.75
CA THR A 201 18.01 22.42 -14.74
C THR A 201 18.61 22.48 -16.13
#